data_702084615c30918b8994a2eba93964e7
#
_entry.id   702084615c30918b8994a2eba93964e7
#
_cell.length_a   1.000
_cell.length_b   1.000
_cell.length_c   1.000
_cell.angle_alpha   90.00
_cell.angle_beta   90.00
_cell.angle_gamma   90.00
#
_symmetry.space_group_name_H-M   'P 1'
#
loop_
_entity.id
_entity.type
_entity.pdbx_description
1 polymer ?
#
loop_
_entity_poly.entity_id
_entity_poly.type
_entity_poly.pdbx_seq_one_letter_code
_entity_poly.pdbx_strand_id
1 'polypeptide(L)'
;MNHQEILLKLLEVTENTQDSFQFLKRFRSIEPEKFAVIYADSATLMESAEALLYNLKLLHKLDLFPVVVLDKDGISYTNLFYRNQNKDDTPSILPGKLFRHPQNLTDAVHSALNEEKLPVFIAEEKGQVLLDFLTKLCSILRTKKLVHLYSRGGIYLKGNKISIFDVNSSLKPDPEDKSILSVCLELYKNVKDKDFEIAVTSASSLLKELFTIKGSGTLLRRKNRIDFFKDPLTVSSEKLNLLIEKAFQKSLKKDFWNQEFAGILLESEFKGCALVKNTSFGTFLSKFAVDEIARGEGVGRDIWDELIYRFPILFWRARKENTISKWYMKVCDGMQKEGIWIYFWIGVQEIHVPNICSFLKNLPEDMSSNP
;
A
#
# COMPACT_ATOMS: atom_id res chain seq x y z
N MET A 1 -18.12 14.46 17.15
CA MET A 1 -18.28 13.62 15.95
C MET A 1 -18.77 12.26 16.38
N ASN A 2 -19.89 11.80 15.85
CA ASN A 2 -20.38 10.45 16.12
C ASN A 2 -19.68 9.42 15.19
N HIS A 3 -19.92 8.12 15.45
CA HIS A 3 -19.27 7.04 14.69
C HIS A 3 -19.59 7.08 13.18
N GLN A 4 -20.78 7.56 12.81
CA GLN A 4 -21.21 7.72 11.43
C GLN A 4 -20.47 8.85 10.70
N GLU A 5 -20.21 9.97 11.36
CA GLU A 5 -19.43 11.09 10.80
C GLU A 5 -17.97 10.71 10.54
N ILE A 6 -17.40 9.85 11.40
CA ILE A 6 -16.04 9.35 11.22
C ILE A 6 -15.96 8.43 10.00
N LEU A 7 -16.94 7.54 9.85
CA LEU A 7 -17.05 6.66 8.70
C LEU A 7 -17.24 7.45 7.40
N LEU A 8 -18.10 8.47 7.39
CA LEU A 8 -18.29 9.34 6.23
C LEU A 8 -16.99 10.03 5.82
N LYS A 9 -16.20 10.53 6.78
CA LYS A 9 -14.91 11.15 6.48
C LYS A 9 -13.86 10.18 5.96
N LEU A 10 -13.83 8.95 6.48
CA LEU A 10 -13.00 7.89 5.89
C LEU A 10 -13.42 7.59 4.45
N LEU A 11 -14.72 7.60 4.18
CA LEU A 11 -15.26 7.39 2.84
C LEU A 11 -14.90 8.51 1.87
N GLU A 12 -14.93 9.77 2.30
CA GLU A 12 -14.48 10.92 1.51
C GLU A 12 -13.00 10.81 1.14
N VAL A 13 -12.18 10.31 2.06
CA VAL A 13 -10.73 10.16 1.86
C VAL A 13 -10.39 8.96 0.96
N THR A 14 -11.15 7.88 1.01
CA THR A 14 -10.78 6.60 0.39
C THR A 14 -11.45 6.32 -0.94
N GLU A 15 -12.49 7.09 -1.30
CA GLU A 15 -13.27 6.91 -2.54
C GLU A 15 -13.92 5.51 -2.71
N ASN A 16 -13.67 4.57 -1.76
CA ASN A 16 -14.18 3.20 -1.80
C ASN A 16 -14.46 2.67 -0.38
N THR A 17 -15.74 2.42 -0.12
CA THR A 17 -16.22 1.90 1.17
C THR A 17 -15.65 0.54 1.56
N GLN A 18 -15.55 -0.38 0.60
CA GLN A 18 -15.09 -1.74 0.88
C GLN A 18 -13.63 -1.78 1.30
N ASP A 19 -12.76 -1.01 0.62
CA ASP A 19 -11.33 -0.94 0.94
C ASP A 19 -11.12 -0.39 2.36
N SER A 20 -11.84 0.68 2.72
CA SER A 20 -11.73 1.31 4.05
C SER A 20 -12.10 0.37 5.18
N PHE A 21 -13.20 -0.39 5.03
CA PHE A 21 -13.62 -1.37 6.04
C PHE A 21 -12.64 -2.54 6.15
N GLN A 22 -12.07 -3.01 5.04
CA GLN A 22 -11.07 -4.07 5.07
C GLN A 22 -9.79 -3.60 5.79
N PHE A 23 -9.31 -2.39 5.50
CA PHE A 23 -8.16 -1.81 6.20
C PHE A 23 -8.43 -1.61 7.69
N LEU A 24 -9.59 -1.08 8.06
CA LEU A 24 -9.95 -0.89 9.46
C LEU A 24 -10.00 -2.22 10.22
N LYS A 25 -10.61 -3.25 9.62
CA LYS A 25 -10.65 -4.60 10.19
C LYS A 25 -9.24 -5.17 10.35
N ARG A 26 -8.40 -5.03 9.32
CA ARG A 26 -6.99 -5.46 9.36
C ARG A 26 -6.22 -4.74 10.45
N PHE A 27 -6.33 -3.42 10.56
CA PHE A 27 -5.61 -2.64 11.55
C PHE A 27 -6.04 -2.97 12.99
N ARG A 28 -7.34 -3.18 13.23
CA ARG A 28 -7.85 -3.61 14.53
C ARG A 28 -7.46 -5.05 14.91
N SER A 29 -7.05 -5.88 13.96
CA SER A 29 -6.53 -7.22 14.22
C SER A 29 -5.03 -7.26 14.53
N ILE A 30 -4.31 -6.14 14.35
CA ILE A 30 -2.89 -6.00 14.69
C ILE A 30 -2.79 -5.48 16.12
N GLU A 31 -1.81 -5.95 16.88
CA GLU A 31 -1.47 -5.38 18.19
C GLU A 31 -1.23 -3.87 18.04
N PRO A 32 -1.84 -3.00 18.87
CA PRO A 32 -1.84 -1.55 18.68
C PRO A 32 -0.45 -0.94 18.45
N GLU A 33 0.56 -1.42 19.18
CA GLU A 33 1.95 -0.97 19.08
C GLU A 33 2.64 -1.32 17.75
N LYS A 34 2.11 -2.32 17.03
CA LYS A 34 2.63 -2.77 15.73
C LYS A 34 1.99 -2.05 14.55
N PHE A 35 0.94 -1.27 14.79
CA PHE A 35 0.15 -0.66 13.73
C PHE A 35 0.97 0.29 12.86
N ALA A 36 1.52 1.35 13.45
CA ALA A 36 2.36 2.31 12.74
C ALA A 36 3.18 3.18 13.70
N VAL A 37 4.37 3.58 13.24
CA VAL A 37 5.12 4.70 13.79
C VAL A 37 4.98 5.88 12.84
N ILE A 38 4.58 7.06 13.33
CA ILE A 38 4.44 8.29 12.56
C ILE A 38 5.54 9.25 13.02
N TYR A 39 6.46 9.59 12.13
CA TYR A 39 7.51 10.57 12.40
C TYR A 39 7.19 11.89 11.69
N ALA A 40 7.26 12.98 12.45
CA ALA A 40 7.11 14.35 11.94
C ALA A 40 8.27 15.21 12.45
N ASP A 41 9.03 15.79 11.52
CA ASP A 41 10.04 16.78 11.84
C ASP A 41 9.41 18.16 12.13
N SER A 42 10.20 19.09 12.69
CA SER A 42 9.73 20.44 13.02
C SER A 42 9.31 21.23 11.78
N ALA A 43 9.95 21.03 10.63
CA ALA A 43 9.58 21.73 9.40
C ALA A 43 8.16 21.32 8.95
N THR A 44 7.87 20.02 8.95
CA THR A 44 6.54 19.50 8.64
C THR A 44 5.48 19.96 9.65
N LEU A 45 5.84 20.00 10.94
CA LEU A 45 4.93 20.47 12.00
C LEU A 45 4.62 21.96 11.86
N MET A 46 5.60 22.77 11.51
CA MET A 46 5.42 24.21 11.29
C MET A 46 4.38 24.47 10.19
N GLU A 47 4.38 23.67 9.13
CA GLU A 47 3.47 23.83 7.99
C GLU A 47 2.10 23.18 8.19
N SER A 48 2.02 22.06 8.95
CA SER A 48 0.83 21.19 8.91
C SER A 48 0.49 20.50 10.24
N ALA A 49 0.85 21.09 11.38
CA ALA A 49 0.55 20.53 12.70
C ALA A 49 -0.94 20.30 12.93
N GLU A 50 -1.80 21.22 12.47
CA GLU A 50 -3.26 21.10 12.61
C GLU A 50 -3.82 19.91 11.83
N ALA A 51 -3.31 19.68 10.60
CA ALA A 51 -3.70 18.54 9.80
C ALA A 51 -3.29 17.22 10.46
N LEU A 52 -2.06 17.15 11.00
CA LEU A 52 -1.61 15.99 11.76
C LEU A 52 -2.49 15.75 12.97
N LEU A 53 -2.74 16.78 13.78
CA LEU A 53 -3.58 16.69 14.96
C LEU A 53 -4.99 16.19 14.64
N TYR A 54 -5.58 16.71 13.56
CA TYR A 54 -6.91 16.28 13.11
C TYR A 54 -6.92 14.78 12.74
N ASN A 55 -5.91 14.33 11.98
CA ASN A 55 -5.81 12.92 11.56
C ASN A 55 -5.55 11.99 12.74
N LEU A 56 -4.70 12.38 13.69
CA LEU A 56 -4.47 11.61 14.92
C LEU A 56 -5.73 11.48 15.77
N LYS A 57 -6.56 12.54 15.87
CA LYS A 57 -7.87 12.46 16.54
C LYS A 57 -8.81 11.47 15.88
N LEU A 58 -8.82 11.43 14.54
CA LEU A 58 -9.63 10.45 13.81
C LEU A 58 -9.14 9.03 14.03
N LEU A 59 -7.82 8.79 13.99
CA LEU A 59 -7.24 7.49 14.30
C LEU A 59 -7.60 7.03 15.72
N HIS A 60 -7.41 7.90 16.70
CA HIS A 60 -7.80 7.61 18.10
C HIS A 60 -9.28 7.24 18.25
N LYS A 61 -10.19 7.96 17.57
CA LYS A 61 -11.63 7.65 17.58
C LYS A 61 -11.99 6.35 16.87
N LEU A 62 -11.10 5.83 16.04
CA LEU A 62 -11.20 4.54 15.37
C LEU A 62 -10.57 3.40 16.19
N ASP A 63 -10.14 3.67 17.43
CA ASP A 63 -9.39 2.75 18.29
C ASP A 63 -8.06 2.33 17.68
N LEU A 64 -7.42 3.25 16.95
CA LEU A 64 -6.09 3.08 16.36
C LEU A 64 -5.09 4.01 17.02
N PHE A 65 -4.05 3.45 17.59
CA PHE A 65 -3.08 4.15 18.42
C PHE A 65 -1.67 4.08 17.81
N PRO A 66 -1.38 4.84 16.72
CA PRO A 66 -0.02 4.92 16.20
C PRO A 66 0.93 5.52 17.25
N VAL A 67 2.17 5.06 17.22
CA VAL A 67 3.23 5.70 17.98
C VAL A 67 3.70 6.94 17.23
N VAL A 68 3.68 8.11 17.87
CA VAL A 68 4.07 9.37 17.26
C VAL A 68 5.47 9.75 17.74
N VAL A 69 6.36 10.13 16.81
CA VAL A 69 7.69 10.64 17.11
C VAL A 69 7.82 12.04 16.54
N LEU A 70 8.20 12.99 17.38
CA LEU A 70 8.44 14.38 17.03
C LEU A 70 9.90 14.71 17.31
N ASP A 71 10.57 15.51 16.48
CA ASP A 71 11.89 16.01 16.83
C ASP A 71 11.83 17.06 17.96
N LYS A 72 12.97 17.37 18.56
CA LYS A 72 13.04 18.27 19.72
C LYS A 72 12.46 19.66 19.45
N ASP A 73 12.61 20.17 18.23
CA ASP A 73 12.11 21.49 17.86
C ASP A 73 10.59 21.47 17.69
N GLY A 74 10.00 20.28 17.57
CA GLY A 74 8.56 20.04 17.58
C GLY A 74 7.90 20.25 18.96
N ILE A 75 8.68 20.43 20.03
CA ILE A 75 8.15 20.62 21.41
C ILE A 75 7.22 21.83 21.50
N SER A 76 7.52 22.92 20.80
CA SER A 76 6.64 24.10 20.77
C SER A 76 5.25 23.79 20.19
N TYR A 77 5.16 22.79 19.32
CA TYR A 77 3.91 22.32 18.72
C TYR A 77 3.19 21.28 19.60
N THR A 78 3.88 20.68 20.59
CA THR A 78 3.25 19.79 21.56
C THR A 78 2.23 20.52 22.43
N ASN A 79 2.35 21.83 22.61
CA ASN A 79 1.32 22.63 23.26
C ASN A 79 -0.02 22.63 22.50
N LEU A 80 -0.03 22.36 21.19
CA LEU A 80 -1.24 22.08 20.44
C LEU A 80 -1.87 20.72 20.81
N PHE A 81 -1.04 19.77 21.25
CA PHE A 81 -1.48 18.46 21.72
C PHE A 81 -1.92 18.50 23.21
N TYR A 82 -1.37 19.44 24.00
CA TYR A 82 -1.49 19.51 25.46
C TYR A 82 -1.95 20.88 25.97
N ARG A 83 -2.88 21.57 25.33
CA ARG A 83 -3.42 22.80 25.91
C ARG A 83 -3.84 22.54 27.35
N ASN A 84 -3.20 23.27 28.28
CA ASN A 84 -3.43 23.17 29.72
C ASN A 84 -4.91 23.16 30.04
N GLN A 85 -5.35 22.14 30.77
CA GLN A 85 -6.71 21.96 31.28
C GLN A 85 -7.17 23.08 32.25
N ASN A 86 -6.35 24.12 32.50
CA ASN A 86 -6.56 25.11 33.57
C ASN A 86 -7.13 26.46 33.12
N LYS A 87 -7.39 26.71 31.84
CA LYS A 87 -8.08 27.92 31.38
C LYS A 87 -8.92 27.62 30.16
N ASP A 88 -10.21 27.75 30.32
CA ASP A 88 -11.30 27.66 29.33
C ASP A 88 -11.77 26.24 28.96
N ASP A 89 -13.09 26.06 28.96
CA ASP A 89 -13.89 24.87 28.64
C ASP A 89 -13.70 24.29 27.22
N THR A 90 -12.51 24.38 26.65
CA THR A 90 -12.21 23.74 25.37
C THR A 90 -11.74 22.31 25.62
N PRO A 91 -12.40 21.31 25.02
CA PRO A 91 -12.05 19.91 25.24
C PRO A 91 -10.60 19.62 24.81
N SER A 92 -9.92 18.82 25.63
CA SER A 92 -8.57 18.28 25.42
C SER A 92 -8.34 17.90 23.96
N ILE A 93 -7.31 18.47 23.36
CA ILE A 93 -7.15 18.42 21.91
C ILE A 93 -6.77 17.03 21.41
N LEU A 94 -5.97 16.25 22.15
CA LEU A 94 -5.65 14.86 21.82
C LEU A 94 -5.26 14.10 23.08
N PRO A 95 -5.82 12.92 23.33
CA PRO A 95 -5.35 12.07 24.43
C PRO A 95 -4.01 11.43 24.04
N GLY A 96 -2.90 12.08 24.34
CA GLY A 96 -1.54 11.60 24.13
C GLY A 96 -0.75 11.53 25.44
N LYS A 97 0.17 10.60 25.57
CA LYS A 97 1.13 10.49 26.65
C LYS A 97 2.54 10.77 26.15
N LEU A 98 3.16 11.82 26.71
CA LEU A 98 4.45 12.30 26.23
C LEU A 98 5.61 11.62 26.94
N PHE A 99 6.61 11.18 26.15
CA PHE A 99 7.86 10.58 26.64
C PHE A 99 9.07 11.30 26.03
N ARG A 100 10.01 11.71 26.88
CA ARG A 100 11.29 12.34 26.44
C ARG A 100 12.44 11.35 26.48
N HIS A 101 12.63 10.66 27.59
CA HIS A 101 13.75 9.72 27.81
C HIS A 101 13.23 8.48 28.56
N PRO A 102 12.37 7.66 27.94
CA PRO A 102 11.90 6.47 28.63
C PRO A 102 13.04 5.45 28.78
N GLN A 103 13.17 4.87 29.95
CA GLN A 103 14.15 3.80 30.19
C GLN A 103 13.84 2.55 29.35
N ASN A 104 12.55 2.23 29.22
CA ASN A 104 12.05 1.13 28.42
C ASN A 104 10.99 1.64 27.41
N LEU A 105 11.25 1.47 26.12
CA LEU A 105 10.34 1.94 25.05
C LEU A 105 9.03 1.15 25.05
N THR A 106 9.09 -0.16 25.25
CA THR A 106 7.90 -1.04 25.27
C THR A 106 6.97 -0.67 26.41
N ASP A 107 7.53 -0.53 27.63
CA ASP A 107 6.75 -0.17 28.82
C ASP A 107 6.11 1.21 28.66
N ALA A 108 6.83 2.16 28.06
CA ALA A 108 6.29 3.50 27.78
C ALA A 108 5.08 3.43 26.84
N VAL A 109 5.19 2.66 25.74
CA VAL A 109 4.10 2.47 24.80
C VAL A 109 2.91 1.79 25.47
N HIS A 110 3.11 0.66 26.15
CA HIS A 110 2.04 -0.04 26.86
C HIS A 110 1.39 0.82 27.94
N SER A 111 2.17 1.64 28.65
CA SER A 111 1.65 2.59 29.64
C SER A 111 0.71 3.64 29.03
N ALA A 112 0.99 4.10 27.81
CA ALA A 112 0.08 5.01 27.11
C ALA A 112 -1.19 4.28 26.63
N LEU A 113 -1.02 3.10 26.02
CA LEU A 113 -2.13 2.29 25.49
C LEU A 113 -3.11 1.86 26.58
N ASN A 114 -2.62 1.48 27.76
CA ASN A 114 -3.45 1.14 28.91
C ASN A 114 -4.30 2.31 29.42
N GLU A 115 -3.89 3.54 29.14
CA GLU A 115 -4.63 4.77 29.43
C GLU A 115 -5.49 5.24 28.24
N GLU A 116 -5.61 4.43 27.18
CA GLU A 116 -6.25 4.80 25.91
C GLU A 116 -5.69 6.10 25.32
N LYS A 117 -4.36 6.30 25.46
CA LYS A 117 -3.63 7.48 24.98
C LYS A 117 -2.67 7.13 23.87
N LEU A 118 -2.45 8.05 22.94
CA LEU A 118 -1.41 7.93 21.93
C LEU A 118 -0.01 8.03 22.58
N PRO A 119 0.90 7.08 22.34
CA PRO A 119 2.29 7.22 22.75
C PRO A 119 2.99 8.29 21.88
N VAL A 120 3.51 9.35 22.50
CA VAL A 120 4.19 10.46 21.83
C VAL A 120 5.61 10.58 22.37
N PHE A 121 6.59 10.36 21.50
CA PHE A 121 8.02 10.48 21.85
C PHE A 121 8.60 11.75 21.29
N ILE A 122 9.46 12.42 22.07
CA ILE A 122 10.30 13.53 21.63
C ILE A 122 11.71 13.00 21.42
N ALA A 123 12.20 13.09 20.19
CA ALA A 123 13.58 12.80 19.86
C ALA A 123 14.42 14.05 20.14
N GLU A 124 15.30 13.99 21.13
CA GLU A 124 16.11 15.13 21.58
C GLU A 124 17.23 15.47 20.57
N GLU A 125 17.67 14.50 19.80
CA GLU A 125 18.78 14.61 18.88
C GLU A 125 18.30 14.49 17.42
N LYS A 126 19.14 14.99 16.49
CA LYS A 126 18.95 14.89 15.04
C LYS A 126 19.98 13.96 14.40
N GLY A 127 19.89 13.79 13.10
CA GLY A 127 20.86 13.00 12.32
C GLY A 127 20.91 11.54 12.74
N GLN A 128 22.12 11.01 12.97
CA GLN A 128 22.31 9.58 13.24
C GLN A 128 21.63 9.13 14.53
N VAL A 129 21.63 9.92 15.57
CA VAL A 129 20.99 9.55 16.86
C VAL A 129 19.48 9.40 16.72
N LEU A 130 18.84 10.29 15.97
CA LEU A 130 17.41 10.15 15.64
C LEU A 130 17.14 8.89 14.80
N LEU A 131 17.99 8.63 13.81
CA LEU A 131 17.89 7.44 12.97
C LEU A 131 17.99 6.15 13.80
N ASP A 132 18.96 6.08 14.71
CA ASP A 132 19.16 4.95 15.62
C ASP A 132 17.96 4.77 16.56
N PHE A 133 17.41 5.87 17.06
CA PHE A 133 16.20 5.86 17.88
C PHE A 133 15.00 5.30 17.11
N LEU A 134 14.71 5.82 15.91
CA LEU A 134 13.62 5.33 15.07
C LEU A 134 13.81 3.86 14.68
N THR A 135 15.04 3.45 14.34
CA THR A 135 15.39 2.06 14.04
C THR A 135 15.12 1.15 15.23
N LYS A 136 15.58 1.55 16.42
CA LYS A 136 15.37 0.82 17.67
C LYS A 136 13.89 0.69 18.00
N LEU A 137 13.15 1.80 17.91
CA LEU A 137 11.71 1.85 18.17
C LEU A 137 10.94 0.91 17.24
N CYS A 138 11.12 1.04 15.92
CA CYS A 138 10.46 0.17 14.94
C CYS A 138 10.82 -1.31 15.13
N SER A 139 12.07 -1.62 15.45
CA SER A 139 12.52 -2.99 15.64
C SER A 139 11.96 -3.64 16.91
N ILE A 140 11.94 -2.91 18.03
CA ILE A 140 11.39 -3.38 19.31
C ILE A 140 9.89 -3.62 19.22
N LEU A 141 9.17 -2.66 18.63
CA LEU A 141 7.71 -2.75 18.47
C LEU A 141 7.30 -3.69 17.34
N ARG A 142 8.24 -4.17 16.52
CA ARG A 142 7.95 -4.93 15.29
C ARG A 142 6.94 -4.20 14.41
N THR A 143 7.10 -2.89 14.29
CA THR A 143 6.22 -2.04 13.53
C THR A 143 6.22 -2.44 12.05
N LYS A 144 5.05 -2.56 11.45
CA LYS A 144 4.91 -2.91 10.03
C LYS A 144 5.11 -1.71 9.12
N LYS A 145 4.76 -0.51 9.58
CA LYS A 145 4.84 0.71 8.76
C LYS A 145 5.40 1.88 9.57
N LEU A 146 6.45 2.51 9.04
CA LEU A 146 6.86 3.85 9.43
C LEU A 146 6.27 4.86 8.43
N VAL A 147 5.56 5.86 8.92
CA VAL A 147 5.09 6.99 8.11
C VAL A 147 5.97 8.20 8.41
N HIS A 148 6.81 8.56 7.46
CA HIS A 148 7.61 9.77 7.53
C HIS A 148 6.82 10.92 6.90
N LEU A 149 6.39 11.87 7.72
CA LEU A 149 5.65 13.03 7.23
C LEU A 149 6.61 14.04 6.59
N TYR A 150 6.26 14.47 5.39
CA TYR A 150 7.06 15.35 4.56
C TYR A 150 6.17 16.31 3.78
N SER A 151 6.49 17.60 3.79
CA SER A 151 5.62 18.65 3.22
C SER A 151 5.33 18.45 1.73
N ARG A 152 6.29 17.97 0.92
CA ARG A 152 6.06 17.65 -0.51
C ARG A 152 5.16 16.43 -0.73
N GLY A 153 4.85 15.65 0.31
CA GLY A 153 3.89 14.56 0.25
C GLY A 153 4.37 13.32 -0.53
N GLY A 154 5.67 13.12 -0.71
CA GLY A 154 6.25 11.96 -1.39
C GLY A 154 7.60 12.27 -2.01
N ILE A 155 8.21 11.27 -2.65
CA ILE A 155 9.47 11.36 -3.39
C ILE A 155 9.18 11.59 -4.88
N TYR A 156 9.91 12.50 -5.49
CA TYR A 156 9.77 12.85 -6.90
C TYR A 156 10.98 12.40 -7.71
N LEU A 157 10.72 12.03 -8.95
CA LEU A 157 11.71 11.68 -9.96
C LEU A 157 11.39 12.47 -11.24
N LYS A 158 12.29 13.35 -11.66
CA LYS A 158 12.11 14.24 -12.82
C LYS A 158 10.77 15.01 -12.74
N GLY A 159 10.46 15.56 -11.56
CA GLY A 159 9.25 16.33 -11.31
C GLY A 159 7.96 15.51 -11.13
N ASN A 160 8.00 14.18 -11.29
CA ASN A 160 6.84 13.32 -11.10
C ASN A 160 6.91 12.57 -9.78
N LYS A 161 5.83 12.63 -8.99
CA LYS A 161 5.72 11.86 -7.75
C LYS A 161 5.65 10.36 -8.05
N ILE A 162 6.54 9.59 -7.42
CA ILE A 162 6.54 8.13 -7.53
C ILE A 162 5.72 7.53 -6.40
N SER A 163 4.86 6.58 -6.71
CA SER A 163 4.00 5.91 -5.71
C SER A 163 4.71 4.77 -4.97
N ILE A 164 5.66 4.10 -5.63
CA ILE A 164 6.46 3.02 -5.05
C ILE A 164 7.93 3.25 -5.40
N PHE A 165 8.80 3.19 -4.39
CA PHE A 165 10.25 3.19 -4.54
C PHE A 165 10.81 1.84 -4.09
N ASP A 166 11.44 1.11 -5.02
CA ASP A 166 12.17 -0.11 -4.66
C ASP A 166 13.47 0.25 -3.95
N VAL A 167 13.63 -0.20 -2.72
CA VAL A 167 14.81 0.09 -1.89
C VAL A 167 16.13 -0.43 -2.47
N ASN A 168 16.07 -1.35 -3.42
CA ASN A 168 17.23 -1.85 -4.17
C ASN A 168 17.46 -1.08 -5.49
N SER A 169 16.64 -0.07 -5.78
CA SER A 169 16.74 0.71 -7.00
C SER A 169 17.92 1.67 -6.97
N SER A 170 18.57 1.86 -8.12
CA SER A 170 19.59 2.89 -8.34
C SER A 170 19.01 4.24 -8.83
N LEU A 171 17.69 4.39 -8.85
CA LEU A 171 17.02 5.63 -9.25
C LEU A 171 17.42 6.79 -8.35
N LYS A 172 17.68 7.94 -8.95
CA LYS A 172 18.05 9.16 -8.23
C LYS A 172 16.82 10.06 -8.13
N PRO A 173 16.41 10.45 -6.91
CA PRO A 173 15.30 11.38 -6.71
C PRO A 173 15.67 12.79 -7.16
N ASP A 174 14.68 13.67 -7.18
CA ASP A 174 14.90 15.09 -7.34
C ASP A 174 15.79 15.62 -6.19
N PRO A 175 16.57 16.69 -6.40
CA PRO A 175 17.56 17.19 -5.43
C PRO A 175 16.96 17.43 -4.04
N GLU A 176 15.75 17.98 -3.96
CA GLU A 176 15.05 18.31 -2.73
C GLU A 176 14.71 17.08 -1.89
N ASP A 177 14.47 15.94 -2.55
CA ASP A 177 14.05 14.69 -1.89
C ASP A 177 15.22 13.78 -1.51
N LYS A 178 16.45 14.18 -1.87
CA LYS A 178 17.64 13.34 -1.71
C LYS A 178 17.94 13.02 -0.24
N SER A 179 17.81 14.02 0.62
CA SER A 179 18.07 13.88 2.05
C SER A 179 17.07 12.93 2.71
N ILE A 180 15.77 13.15 2.48
CA ILE A 180 14.72 12.32 3.08
C ILE A 180 14.77 10.89 2.56
N LEU A 181 15.01 10.69 1.26
CA LEU A 181 15.16 9.34 0.70
C LEU A 181 16.35 8.61 1.32
N SER A 182 17.50 9.30 1.50
CA SER A 182 18.69 8.71 2.13
C SER A 182 18.41 8.22 3.54
N VAL A 183 17.74 9.04 4.37
CA VAL A 183 17.32 8.66 5.73
C VAL A 183 16.37 7.47 5.72
N CYS A 184 15.38 7.47 4.84
CA CYS A 184 14.43 6.37 4.73
C CYS A 184 15.09 5.05 4.28
N LEU A 185 16.03 5.11 3.33
CA LEU A 185 16.77 3.93 2.87
C LEU A 185 17.67 3.35 3.97
N GLU A 186 18.30 4.20 4.77
CA GLU A 186 19.12 3.76 5.88
C GLU A 186 18.27 3.13 7.00
N LEU A 187 17.14 3.73 7.35
CA LEU A 187 16.15 3.13 8.26
C LEU A 187 15.70 1.77 7.77
N TYR A 188 15.32 1.68 6.49
CA TYR A 188 14.85 0.43 5.90
C TYR A 188 15.91 -0.68 5.95
N LYS A 189 17.18 -0.31 5.72
CA LYS A 189 18.31 -1.25 5.79
C LYS A 189 18.56 -1.77 7.20
N ASN A 190 18.34 -0.92 8.22
CA ASN A 190 18.66 -1.23 9.61
C ASN A 190 17.53 -1.98 10.32
N VAL A 191 16.27 -1.78 9.93
CA VAL A 191 15.12 -2.56 10.43
C VAL A 191 15.06 -3.89 9.66
N LYS A 192 15.30 -5.00 10.36
CA LYS A 192 15.44 -6.33 9.72
C LYS A 192 14.13 -7.10 9.56
N ASP A 193 12.97 -6.46 9.75
CA ASP A 193 11.68 -7.12 9.48
C ASP A 193 11.42 -7.13 7.97
N LYS A 194 11.11 -8.30 7.40
CA LYS A 194 10.86 -8.46 5.96
C LYS A 194 9.59 -7.74 5.47
N ASP A 195 8.63 -7.56 6.37
CA ASP A 195 7.34 -6.94 6.08
C ASP A 195 7.32 -5.44 6.47
N PHE A 196 8.47 -4.88 6.82
CA PHE A 196 8.60 -3.47 7.17
C PHE A 196 8.55 -2.59 5.93
N GLU A 197 7.75 -1.55 5.99
CA GLU A 197 7.58 -0.57 4.93
C GLU A 197 7.76 0.86 5.47
N ILE A 198 8.23 1.76 4.62
CA ILE A 198 8.28 3.19 4.94
C ILE A 198 7.40 3.94 3.94
N ALA A 199 6.44 4.72 4.43
CA ALA A 199 5.67 5.62 3.60
C ALA A 199 6.14 7.07 3.82
N VAL A 200 6.43 7.79 2.74
CA VAL A 200 6.70 9.23 2.77
C VAL A 200 5.48 9.95 2.24
N THR A 201 4.78 10.72 3.08
CA THR A 201 3.53 11.41 2.72
C THR A 201 3.37 12.72 3.47
N SER A 202 2.40 13.56 3.10
CA SER A 202 2.08 14.78 3.85
C SER A 202 1.16 14.50 5.05
N ALA A 203 1.18 15.37 6.05
CA ALA A 203 0.28 15.26 7.19
C ALA A 203 -1.21 15.28 6.78
N SER A 204 -1.58 16.10 5.80
CA SER A 204 -2.95 16.17 5.26
C SER A 204 -3.40 14.89 4.55
N SER A 205 -2.44 14.12 4.03
CA SER A 205 -2.71 12.88 3.29
C SER A 205 -2.54 11.61 4.12
N LEU A 206 -2.27 11.72 5.41
CA LEU A 206 -1.97 10.59 6.31
C LEU A 206 -3.06 9.51 6.28
N LEU A 207 -4.33 9.88 6.39
CA LEU A 207 -5.43 8.90 6.35
C LEU A 207 -5.53 8.21 5.00
N LYS A 208 -5.36 8.96 3.90
CA LYS A 208 -5.37 8.37 2.55
C LYS A 208 -4.22 7.39 2.38
N GLU A 209 -3.05 7.68 2.95
CA GLU A 209 -1.90 6.76 2.96
C GLU A 209 -2.20 5.47 3.73
N LEU A 210 -2.84 5.59 4.90
CA LEU A 210 -3.10 4.44 5.75
C LEU A 210 -4.28 3.57 5.25
N PHE A 211 -5.33 4.18 4.71
CA PHE A 211 -6.60 3.50 4.41
C PHE A 211 -6.87 3.26 2.92
N THR A 212 -5.88 3.42 2.04
CA THR A 212 -6.05 3.09 0.62
C THR A 212 -4.93 2.17 0.12
N ILE A 213 -5.28 1.25 -0.78
CA ILE A 213 -4.32 0.33 -1.41
C ILE A 213 -3.22 1.09 -2.17
N LYS A 214 -3.59 2.20 -2.80
CA LYS A 214 -2.66 3.00 -3.59
C LYS A 214 -1.75 3.89 -2.74
N GLY A 215 -2.19 4.20 -1.50
CA GLY A 215 -1.57 5.24 -0.71
C GLY A 215 -1.75 6.63 -1.31
N SER A 216 -1.07 7.62 -0.76
CA SER A 216 -1.08 9.01 -1.24
C SER A 216 0.32 9.57 -1.46
N GLY A 217 1.30 8.92 -0.84
CA GLY A 217 2.71 9.30 -0.87
C GLY A 217 3.56 8.38 -1.73
N THR A 218 4.79 8.17 -1.28
CA THR A 218 5.74 7.20 -1.83
C THR A 218 5.96 6.09 -0.82
N LEU A 219 5.65 4.87 -1.20
CA LEU A 219 5.92 3.68 -0.40
C LEU A 219 7.30 3.11 -0.74
N LEU A 220 8.21 3.08 0.23
CA LEU A 220 9.51 2.44 0.13
C LEU A 220 9.38 1.00 0.63
N ARG A 221 9.65 0.04 -0.22
CA ARG A 221 9.64 -1.40 0.08
C ARG A 221 10.53 -2.18 -0.86
N ARG A 222 10.82 -3.41 -0.55
CA ARG A 222 11.37 -4.33 -1.55
C ARG A 222 10.27 -4.70 -2.54
N LYS A 223 10.61 -4.73 -3.82
CA LYS A 223 9.74 -5.37 -4.80
C LYS A 223 9.63 -6.86 -4.48
N ASN A 224 8.43 -7.39 -4.67
CA ASN A 224 8.24 -8.82 -4.61
C ASN A 224 9.04 -9.49 -5.73
N ARG A 225 9.62 -10.64 -5.43
CA ARG A 225 10.32 -11.42 -6.45
C ARG A 225 9.30 -12.10 -7.34
N ILE A 226 9.31 -11.74 -8.63
CA ILE A 226 8.45 -12.33 -9.65
C ILE A 226 9.32 -13.22 -10.54
N ASP A 227 9.08 -14.52 -10.46
CA ASP A 227 9.76 -15.50 -11.29
C ASP A 227 8.94 -15.76 -12.56
N PHE A 228 9.61 -15.92 -13.70
CA PHE A 228 8.97 -16.25 -14.97
C PHE A 228 9.25 -17.71 -15.34
N PHE A 229 8.19 -18.47 -15.53
CA PHE A 229 8.21 -19.86 -15.94
C PHE A 229 7.63 -19.98 -17.35
N LYS A 230 8.46 -20.43 -18.29
CA LYS A 230 8.02 -20.64 -19.67
C LYS A 230 7.13 -21.87 -19.80
N ASP A 231 7.46 -22.92 -19.04
CA ASP A 231 6.69 -24.16 -19.00
C ASP A 231 5.83 -24.25 -17.72
N PRO A 232 4.50 -24.27 -17.82
CA PRO A 232 3.62 -24.43 -16.67
C PRO A 232 3.87 -25.70 -15.83
N LEU A 233 4.37 -26.77 -16.45
CA LEU A 233 4.64 -28.03 -15.76
C LEU A 233 5.78 -27.94 -14.74
N THR A 234 6.60 -26.89 -14.81
CA THR A 234 7.67 -26.65 -13.84
C THR A 234 7.19 -26.02 -12.55
N VAL A 235 5.92 -25.64 -12.50
CA VAL A 235 5.29 -25.01 -11.33
C VAL A 235 4.24 -25.97 -10.74
N SER A 236 4.08 -25.96 -9.42
CA SER A 236 3.04 -26.75 -8.75
C SER A 236 1.66 -26.30 -9.23
N SER A 237 1.04 -27.13 -10.08
CA SER A 237 -0.33 -26.89 -10.60
C SER A 237 -1.36 -26.83 -9.47
N GLU A 238 -1.19 -27.62 -8.42
CA GLU A 238 -2.09 -27.64 -7.26
C GLU A 238 -2.12 -26.28 -6.55
N LYS A 239 -0.92 -25.71 -6.25
CA LYS A 239 -0.81 -24.38 -5.61
C LYS A 239 -1.32 -23.27 -6.52
N LEU A 240 -1.07 -23.36 -7.83
CA LEU A 240 -1.60 -22.40 -8.80
C LEU A 240 -3.13 -22.47 -8.91
N ASN A 241 -3.70 -23.67 -8.94
CA ASN A 241 -5.16 -23.84 -8.93
C ASN A 241 -5.76 -23.18 -7.71
N LEU A 242 -5.23 -23.50 -6.53
CA LEU A 242 -5.71 -22.93 -5.27
C LEU A 242 -5.67 -21.39 -5.28
N LEU A 243 -4.57 -20.80 -5.74
CA LEU A 243 -4.40 -19.36 -5.85
C LEU A 243 -5.43 -18.76 -6.81
N ILE A 244 -5.57 -19.33 -8.02
CA ILE A 244 -6.46 -18.80 -9.05
C ILE A 244 -7.92 -18.97 -8.62
N GLU A 245 -8.31 -20.14 -8.16
CA GLU A 245 -9.69 -20.43 -7.74
C GLU A 245 -10.13 -19.56 -6.58
N LYS A 246 -9.25 -19.38 -5.59
CA LYS A 246 -9.48 -18.48 -4.46
C LYS A 246 -9.63 -17.01 -4.90
N ALA A 247 -8.76 -16.54 -5.80
CA ALA A 247 -8.79 -15.15 -6.28
C ALA A 247 -10.04 -14.85 -7.11
N PHE A 248 -10.53 -15.81 -7.90
CA PHE A 248 -11.71 -15.67 -8.74
C PHE A 248 -13.01 -16.14 -8.08
N GLN A 249 -12.93 -16.84 -6.95
CA GLN A 249 -14.06 -17.52 -6.27
C GLN A 249 -14.82 -18.45 -7.21
N LYS A 250 -14.09 -19.17 -8.06
CA LYS A 250 -14.58 -20.10 -9.09
C LYS A 250 -13.59 -21.24 -9.28
N SER A 251 -14.05 -22.37 -9.74
CA SER A 251 -13.19 -23.51 -10.06
C SER A 251 -12.71 -23.48 -11.50
N LEU A 252 -11.44 -23.83 -11.73
CA LEU A 252 -10.90 -24.05 -13.07
C LEU A 252 -11.52 -25.31 -13.71
N LYS A 253 -11.80 -25.25 -14.99
CA LYS A 253 -12.23 -26.45 -15.73
C LYS A 253 -11.10 -27.47 -15.80
N LYS A 254 -11.45 -28.78 -15.83
CA LYS A 254 -10.49 -29.89 -15.81
C LYS A 254 -9.46 -29.84 -16.94
N ASP A 255 -9.84 -29.28 -18.07
CA ASP A 255 -9.03 -29.15 -19.28
C ASP A 255 -8.22 -27.83 -19.36
N PHE A 256 -8.28 -27.01 -18.30
CA PHE A 256 -7.62 -25.69 -18.29
C PHE A 256 -6.11 -25.77 -18.59
N TRP A 257 -5.42 -26.74 -18.04
CA TRP A 257 -3.97 -26.91 -18.23
C TRP A 257 -3.58 -27.63 -19.52
N ASN A 258 -4.55 -28.18 -20.27
CA ASN A 258 -4.31 -28.77 -21.59
C ASN A 258 -4.07 -27.73 -22.69
N GLN A 259 -4.16 -26.44 -22.33
CA GLN A 259 -3.95 -25.31 -23.24
C GLN A 259 -2.47 -24.91 -23.26
N GLU A 260 -2.03 -24.40 -24.39
CA GLU A 260 -0.67 -23.88 -24.53
C GLU A 260 -0.54 -22.49 -23.89
N PHE A 261 0.42 -22.33 -22.99
CA PHE A 261 0.78 -21.06 -22.36
C PHE A 261 2.11 -20.56 -22.90
N ALA A 262 2.23 -19.24 -23.08
CA ALA A 262 3.50 -18.57 -23.37
C ALA A 262 4.37 -18.44 -22.12
N GLY A 263 3.75 -18.48 -20.95
CA GLY A 263 4.43 -18.47 -19.65
C GLY A 263 3.55 -18.06 -18.48
N ILE A 264 4.14 -18.18 -17.31
CA ILE A 264 3.57 -17.82 -16.01
C ILE A 264 4.53 -16.88 -15.31
N LEU A 265 4.03 -15.71 -14.90
CA LEU A 265 4.69 -14.87 -13.92
C LEU A 265 4.11 -15.22 -12.56
N LEU A 266 4.96 -15.53 -11.61
CA LEU A 266 4.55 -16.02 -10.29
C LEU A 266 5.35 -15.31 -9.20
N GLU A 267 4.65 -14.79 -8.21
CA GLU A 267 5.30 -14.31 -6.99
C GLU A 267 5.84 -15.53 -6.21
N SER A 268 7.05 -15.41 -5.67
CA SER A 268 7.83 -16.53 -5.09
C SER A 268 7.14 -17.29 -3.95
N GLU A 269 6.21 -16.66 -3.22
CA GLU A 269 5.43 -17.25 -2.12
C GLU A 269 4.00 -17.64 -2.55
N PHE A 270 3.68 -17.67 -3.86
CA PHE A 270 2.35 -17.95 -4.41
C PHE A 270 1.27 -16.94 -3.98
N LYS A 271 1.65 -15.70 -3.75
CA LYS A 271 0.71 -14.61 -3.40
C LYS A 271 0.00 -14.01 -4.61
N GLY A 272 0.51 -14.25 -5.82
CA GLY A 272 -0.10 -13.77 -7.06
C GLY A 272 0.57 -14.35 -8.29
N CYS A 273 -0.17 -14.36 -9.41
CA CYS A 273 0.34 -14.83 -10.70
C CYS A 273 -0.34 -14.15 -11.89
N ALA A 274 0.34 -14.20 -13.05
CA ALA A 274 -0.21 -13.86 -14.35
C ALA A 274 0.09 -14.99 -15.33
N LEU A 275 -0.94 -15.49 -16.01
CA LEU A 275 -0.83 -16.52 -17.04
C LEU A 275 -1.07 -15.92 -18.41
N VAL A 276 -0.15 -16.14 -19.34
CA VAL A 276 -0.18 -15.53 -20.67
C VAL A 276 -0.13 -16.57 -21.77
N LYS A 277 -0.76 -16.27 -22.92
CA LYS A 277 -0.77 -17.07 -24.12
C LYS A 277 -0.33 -16.25 -25.32
N ASN A 278 0.40 -16.87 -26.25
CA ASN A 278 0.70 -16.25 -27.53
C ASN A 278 -0.51 -16.31 -28.45
N THR A 279 -0.68 -15.26 -29.22
CA THR A 279 -1.64 -15.19 -30.32
C THR A 279 -0.98 -14.52 -31.53
N SER A 280 -1.64 -14.56 -32.70
CA SER A 280 -1.17 -13.85 -33.89
C SER A 280 -1.21 -12.31 -33.74
N PHE A 281 -1.90 -11.78 -32.73
CA PHE A 281 -2.10 -10.33 -32.54
C PHE A 281 -1.28 -9.78 -31.37
N GLY A 282 -0.53 -10.62 -30.65
CA GLY A 282 0.20 -10.27 -29.44
C GLY A 282 -0.08 -11.25 -28.32
N THR A 283 0.17 -10.84 -27.09
CA THR A 283 0.02 -11.69 -25.90
C THR A 283 -1.35 -11.52 -25.27
N PHE A 284 -2.06 -12.61 -25.08
CA PHE A 284 -3.31 -12.66 -24.34
C PHE A 284 -3.06 -12.96 -22.85
N LEU A 285 -3.47 -12.06 -21.95
CA LEU A 285 -3.48 -12.32 -20.52
C LEU A 285 -4.71 -13.14 -20.13
N SER A 286 -4.48 -14.43 -19.90
CA SER A 286 -5.54 -15.37 -19.57
C SER A 286 -6.03 -15.24 -18.14
N LYS A 287 -5.11 -15.17 -17.19
CA LYS A 287 -5.41 -15.01 -15.76
C LYS A 287 -4.48 -13.99 -15.13
N PHE A 288 -5.03 -13.19 -14.22
CA PHE A 288 -4.30 -12.32 -13.33
C PHE A 288 -4.91 -12.48 -11.94
N ALA A 289 -4.23 -13.19 -11.06
CA ALA A 289 -4.72 -13.56 -9.74
C ALA A 289 -3.80 -13.03 -8.65
N VAL A 290 -4.38 -12.43 -7.61
CA VAL A 290 -3.66 -12.00 -6.41
C VAL A 290 -4.49 -12.45 -5.21
N ASP A 291 -3.84 -13.12 -4.24
CA ASP A 291 -4.45 -13.52 -2.97
C ASP A 291 -5.06 -12.30 -2.28
N GLU A 292 -6.23 -12.46 -1.71
CA GLU A 292 -6.95 -11.39 -1.04
C GLU A 292 -6.14 -10.80 0.13
N ILE A 293 -5.41 -11.64 0.87
CA ILE A 293 -4.55 -11.23 1.99
C ILE A 293 -3.39 -10.37 1.48
N ALA A 294 -2.83 -10.68 0.31
CA ALA A 294 -1.73 -9.96 -0.31
C ALA A 294 -2.16 -8.70 -1.10
N ARG A 295 -3.46 -8.46 -1.20
CA ARG A 295 -3.98 -7.21 -1.78
C ARG A 295 -3.56 -6.05 -0.87
N GLY A 296 -2.82 -5.11 -1.43
CA GLY A 296 -2.23 -3.99 -0.67
C GLY A 296 -0.73 -4.16 -0.35
N GLU A 297 -0.17 -5.35 -0.52
CA GLU A 297 1.30 -5.59 -0.39
C GLU A 297 2.07 -5.27 -1.69
N GLY A 298 1.38 -4.78 -2.72
CA GLY A 298 1.98 -4.41 -3.99
C GLY A 298 2.31 -5.57 -4.94
N VAL A 299 1.98 -6.81 -4.56
CA VAL A 299 2.20 -8.02 -5.37
C VAL A 299 1.63 -7.89 -6.78
N GLY A 300 0.36 -7.47 -6.88
CA GLY A 300 -0.28 -7.29 -8.18
C GLY A 300 0.42 -6.24 -9.05
N ARG A 301 0.95 -5.17 -8.45
CA ARG A 301 1.68 -4.14 -9.18
C ARG A 301 3.02 -4.68 -9.69
N ASP A 302 3.75 -5.41 -8.85
CA ASP A 302 5.05 -5.96 -9.24
C ASP A 302 4.92 -7.00 -10.36
N ILE A 303 3.89 -7.87 -10.29
CA ILE A 303 3.58 -8.81 -11.38
C ILE A 303 3.21 -8.06 -12.66
N TRP A 304 2.42 -6.98 -12.55
CA TRP A 304 2.01 -6.18 -13.69
C TRP A 304 3.18 -5.47 -14.37
N ASP A 305 4.06 -4.86 -13.58
CA ASP A 305 5.26 -4.17 -14.11
C ASP A 305 6.17 -5.16 -14.86
N GLU A 306 6.37 -6.37 -14.32
CA GLU A 306 7.12 -7.43 -14.97
C GLU A 306 6.40 -7.97 -16.23
N LEU A 307 5.07 -8.08 -16.17
CA LEU A 307 4.24 -8.51 -17.29
C LEU A 307 4.36 -7.55 -18.48
N ILE A 308 4.20 -6.25 -18.26
CA ILE A 308 4.33 -5.24 -19.33
C ILE A 308 5.76 -5.14 -19.85
N TYR A 309 6.75 -5.27 -18.98
CA TYR A 309 8.16 -5.29 -19.41
C TYR A 309 8.45 -6.44 -20.36
N ARG A 310 7.93 -7.66 -20.10
CA ARG A 310 8.14 -8.84 -20.96
C ARG A 310 7.23 -8.89 -22.17
N PHE A 311 6.02 -8.40 -22.04
CA PHE A 311 4.97 -8.50 -23.04
C PHE A 311 4.38 -7.12 -23.33
N PRO A 312 5.08 -6.27 -24.10
CA PRO A 312 4.66 -4.89 -24.36
C PRO A 312 3.39 -4.78 -25.22
N ILE A 313 3.03 -5.85 -25.94
CA ILE A 313 1.75 -5.95 -26.68
C ILE A 313 0.89 -6.95 -25.94
N LEU A 314 -0.05 -6.44 -25.16
CA LEU A 314 -0.87 -7.23 -24.24
C LEU A 314 -2.35 -6.88 -24.40
N PHE A 315 -3.23 -7.88 -24.34
CA PHE A 315 -4.67 -7.65 -24.31
C PHE A 315 -5.37 -8.68 -23.42
N TRP A 316 -6.54 -8.31 -22.87
CA TRP A 316 -7.30 -9.14 -21.94
C TRP A 316 -8.77 -8.74 -21.91
N ARG A 317 -9.58 -9.57 -21.25
CA ARG A 317 -10.98 -9.22 -20.92
C ARG A 317 -11.24 -9.36 -19.42
N ALA A 318 -12.14 -8.55 -18.91
CA ALA A 318 -12.67 -8.68 -17.56
C ALA A 318 -14.18 -8.46 -17.56
N ARG A 319 -14.89 -9.05 -16.59
CA ARG A 319 -16.32 -8.78 -16.40
C ARG A 319 -16.51 -7.35 -15.89
N LYS A 320 -17.59 -6.68 -16.28
CA LYS A 320 -17.90 -5.30 -15.89
C LYS A 320 -17.98 -5.12 -14.39
N GLU A 321 -18.55 -6.11 -13.69
CA GLU A 321 -18.71 -6.14 -12.25
C GLU A 321 -17.40 -6.43 -11.48
N ASN A 322 -16.34 -6.85 -12.16
CA ASN A 322 -15.07 -7.14 -11.51
C ASN A 322 -14.43 -5.86 -11.00
N THR A 323 -14.15 -5.77 -9.71
CA THR A 323 -13.59 -4.58 -9.05
C THR A 323 -12.25 -4.14 -9.63
N ILE A 324 -11.44 -5.09 -10.13
CA ILE A 324 -10.15 -4.82 -10.80
C ILE A 324 -10.32 -4.01 -12.11
N SER A 325 -11.50 -4.04 -12.73
CA SER A 325 -11.76 -3.32 -13.99
C SER A 325 -11.50 -1.83 -13.88
N LYS A 326 -11.76 -1.23 -12.71
CA LYS A 326 -11.43 0.19 -12.44
C LYS A 326 -9.93 0.47 -12.52
N TRP A 327 -9.12 -0.48 -12.09
CA TRP A 327 -7.66 -0.37 -12.18
C TRP A 327 -7.18 -0.60 -13.61
N TYR A 328 -7.73 -1.59 -14.32
CA TYR A 328 -7.43 -1.83 -15.73
C TYR A 328 -7.69 -0.61 -16.61
N MET A 329 -8.79 0.12 -16.37
CA MET A 329 -9.10 1.38 -17.07
C MET A 329 -8.05 2.47 -16.88
N LYS A 330 -7.24 2.40 -15.82
CA LYS A 330 -6.18 3.38 -15.54
C LYS A 330 -4.83 3.00 -16.14
N VAL A 331 -4.64 1.73 -16.49
CA VAL A 331 -3.35 1.19 -16.95
C VAL A 331 -3.37 0.72 -18.40
N CYS A 332 -4.53 0.64 -19.04
CA CYS A 332 -4.65 0.28 -20.46
C CYS A 332 -4.49 1.49 -21.37
N ASP A 333 -4.05 1.24 -22.62
CA ASP A 333 -4.04 2.27 -23.65
C ASP A 333 -5.42 2.45 -24.29
N GLY A 334 -6.22 1.38 -24.33
CA GLY A 334 -7.57 1.43 -24.85
C GLY A 334 -8.46 0.31 -24.32
N MET A 335 -9.78 0.52 -24.44
CA MET A 335 -10.78 -0.45 -24.02
C MET A 335 -12.04 -0.38 -24.88
N GLN A 336 -12.78 -1.49 -24.92
CA GLN A 336 -14.10 -1.59 -25.51
C GLN A 336 -15.06 -2.34 -24.60
N LYS A 337 -16.28 -1.82 -24.41
CA LYS A 337 -17.33 -2.47 -23.61
C LYS A 337 -18.28 -3.23 -24.53
N GLU A 338 -18.48 -4.52 -24.28
CA GLU A 338 -19.42 -5.36 -25.04
C GLU A 338 -20.12 -6.37 -24.14
N GLY A 339 -21.45 -6.33 -24.09
CA GLY A 339 -22.24 -7.21 -23.22
C GLY A 339 -21.82 -7.11 -21.75
N ILE A 340 -21.45 -8.22 -21.15
CA ILE A 340 -20.96 -8.33 -19.75
C ILE A 340 -19.46 -8.13 -19.61
N TRP A 341 -18.75 -7.96 -20.74
CA TRP A 341 -17.30 -7.86 -20.80
C TRP A 341 -16.81 -6.46 -21.08
N ILE A 342 -15.57 -6.19 -20.61
CA ILE A 342 -14.73 -5.08 -21.06
C ILE A 342 -13.46 -5.71 -21.60
N TYR A 343 -13.11 -5.35 -22.83
CA TYR A 343 -11.87 -5.70 -23.50
C TYR A 343 -10.87 -4.59 -23.26
N PHE A 344 -9.63 -4.93 -23.00
CA PHE A 344 -8.56 -4.00 -22.71
C PHE A 344 -7.32 -4.37 -23.52
N TRP A 345 -6.49 -3.39 -23.82
CA TRP A 345 -5.21 -3.61 -24.50
C TRP A 345 -4.16 -2.56 -24.14
N ILE A 346 -2.87 -2.93 -24.36
CA ILE A 346 -1.68 -2.11 -24.24
C ILE A 346 -0.79 -2.41 -25.45
N GLY A 347 -0.16 -1.37 -26.05
CA GLY A 347 0.80 -1.48 -27.14
C GLY A 347 0.22 -2.02 -28.44
N VAL A 348 -1.09 -2.13 -28.57
CA VAL A 348 -1.78 -2.66 -29.74
C VAL A 348 -1.98 -1.58 -30.78
N GLN A 349 -1.58 -1.85 -32.03
CA GLN A 349 -1.89 -0.97 -33.16
C GLN A 349 -3.40 -0.98 -33.47
N GLU A 350 -3.97 0.16 -33.82
CA GLU A 350 -5.42 0.34 -34.04
C GLU A 350 -5.99 -0.66 -35.06
N ILE A 351 -5.23 -1.01 -36.11
CA ILE A 351 -5.65 -1.95 -37.16
C ILE A 351 -5.94 -3.36 -36.60
N HIS A 352 -5.33 -3.74 -35.48
CA HIS A 352 -5.51 -5.06 -34.87
C HIS A 352 -6.65 -5.11 -33.85
N VAL A 353 -7.14 -3.95 -33.39
CA VAL A 353 -8.18 -3.87 -32.33
C VAL A 353 -9.46 -4.65 -32.70
N PRO A 354 -10.02 -4.54 -33.93
CA PRO A 354 -11.21 -5.32 -34.29
C PRO A 354 -11.02 -6.83 -34.18
N ASN A 355 -9.87 -7.33 -34.61
CA ASN A 355 -9.53 -8.75 -34.55
C ASN A 355 -9.35 -9.24 -33.11
N ILE A 356 -8.71 -8.44 -32.27
CA ILE A 356 -8.56 -8.70 -30.82
C ILE A 356 -9.92 -8.72 -30.12
N CYS A 357 -10.80 -7.76 -30.39
CA CYS A 357 -12.14 -7.75 -29.83
C CYS A 357 -12.96 -8.99 -30.26
N SER A 358 -12.88 -9.37 -31.54
CA SER A 358 -13.51 -10.59 -32.04
C SER A 358 -12.96 -11.85 -31.36
N PHE A 359 -11.65 -11.94 -31.20
CA PHE A 359 -10.99 -13.03 -30.47
C PHE A 359 -11.49 -13.11 -29.02
N LEU A 360 -11.48 -11.99 -28.28
CA LEU A 360 -11.90 -11.93 -26.88
C LEU A 360 -13.38 -12.25 -26.68
N LYS A 361 -14.22 -11.86 -27.65
CA LYS A 361 -15.65 -12.19 -27.66
C LYS A 361 -15.89 -13.68 -27.73
N ASN A 362 -15.17 -14.37 -28.60
CA ASN A 362 -15.35 -15.79 -28.92
C ASN A 362 -14.60 -16.73 -27.96
N LEU A 363 -13.84 -16.20 -26.99
CA LEU A 363 -13.17 -17.04 -25.99
C LEU A 363 -14.17 -17.81 -25.12
N PRO A 364 -14.02 -19.14 -25.01
CA PRO A 364 -14.84 -19.92 -24.11
C PRO A 364 -14.61 -19.54 -22.65
N GLU A 365 -15.57 -19.80 -21.79
CA GLU A 365 -15.37 -19.71 -20.34
C GLU A 365 -14.54 -20.92 -19.88
N ASP A 366 -13.47 -20.64 -19.17
CA ASP A 366 -12.50 -21.62 -18.65
C ASP A 366 -12.61 -21.83 -17.12
N MET A 367 -13.61 -21.19 -16.52
CA MET A 367 -13.98 -21.36 -15.11
C MET A 367 -15.46 -21.66 -14.97
N SER A 368 -15.82 -22.41 -13.93
CA SER A 368 -17.19 -22.72 -13.53
C SER A 368 -17.51 -22.06 -12.18
N SER A 369 -18.78 -21.67 -11.98
CA SER A 369 -19.24 -21.26 -10.65
C SER A 369 -19.06 -22.42 -9.68
N ASN A 370 -18.61 -22.13 -8.46
CA ASN A 370 -18.62 -23.13 -7.40
C ASN A 370 -20.07 -23.58 -7.16
N PRO A 371 -20.33 -24.86 -6.96
CA PRO A 371 -21.67 -25.39 -6.71
C PRO A 371 -22.30 -24.80 -5.45
#